data_02c0299f17503d6df762239e0e1f4432
#
_entry.id   02c0299f17503d6df762239e0e1f4432
#
_cell.length_a   1.000
_cell.length_b   1.000
_cell.length_c   1.000
_cell.angle_alpha   90.00
_cell.angle_beta   90.00
_cell.angle_gamma   90.00
#
_symmetry.space_group_name_H-M   'P 1'
#
loop_
_entity.id
_entity.type
_entity.pdbx_description
1 polymer ?
#
loop_
_entity_poly.entity_id
_entity_poly.type
_entity_poly.pdbx_seq_one_letter_code
_entity_poly.pdbx_strand_id
1 'polypeptide(L)'
;MNLVGNKWDEILNEEYHKDYFKKIVLYINKAYKERPIYPPKSYILRALSLTDYDDVKVVILGQDPYHGTGEANGLAFAVNPGVKLPPSLKNIYKELNSDLNIPISDKGDLTCWAKEGVLLLNSVLTVEKDRPASHKNLGWENFTDAIIKKINEKDTPVVFILWGNFAKSKKSLITNPKHLVLESSHPSPFSCNYGFFGSRPFSKTNKFLKEHNLKEIDFTVK
;
A
#
# COMPACT_ATOMS: atom_id res chain seq x y z
N MET A 1 -20.73 9.96 1.37
CA MET A 1 -20.85 8.57 0.84
C MET A 1 -19.97 7.69 1.71
N ASN A 2 -20.52 6.66 2.35
CA ASN A 2 -19.71 5.77 3.21
C ASN A 2 -19.23 4.59 2.40
N LEU A 3 -17.97 4.64 1.94
CA LEU A 3 -17.35 3.62 1.11
C LEU A 3 -16.38 2.73 1.88
N VAL A 4 -15.78 3.28 2.94
CA VAL A 4 -14.74 2.61 3.75
C VAL A 4 -15.29 2.16 5.11
N GLY A 5 -16.15 2.99 5.74
CA GLY A 5 -16.77 2.70 7.02
C GLY A 5 -15.97 3.20 8.24
N ASN A 6 -15.05 4.12 8.06
CA ASN A 6 -14.24 4.74 9.10
C ASN A 6 -13.95 6.23 8.78
N LYS A 7 -12.98 6.86 9.45
CA LYS A 7 -12.66 8.29 9.28
C LYS A 7 -12.25 8.69 7.87
N TRP A 8 -11.76 7.74 7.05
CA TRP A 8 -11.46 8.01 5.65
C TRP A 8 -12.67 8.52 4.87
N ASP A 9 -13.89 8.12 5.22
CA ASP A 9 -15.09 8.60 4.53
C ASP A 9 -15.33 10.11 4.72
N GLU A 10 -14.93 10.66 5.87
CA GLU A 10 -14.93 12.10 6.14
C GLU A 10 -13.78 12.79 5.37
N ILE A 11 -12.56 12.28 5.53
CA ILE A 11 -11.32 12.84 4.94
C ILE A 11 -11.40 12.90 3.42
N LEU A 12 -11.99 11.89 2.78
CA LEU A 12 -12.06 11.74 1.31
C LEU A 12 -13.43 12.14 0.73
N ASN A 13 -14.32 12.72 1.55
CA ASN A 13 -15.67 13.04 1.11
C ASN A 13 -15.69 13.91 -0.18
N GLU A 14 -14.83 14.91 -0.27
CA GLU A 14 -14.73 15.76 -1.46
C GLU A 14 -14.28 14.98 -2.70
N GLU A 15 -13.34 14.03 -2.53
CA GLU A 15 -12.82 13.20 -3.64
C GLU A 15 -13.91 12.34 -4.25
N TYR A 16 -14.82 11.79 -3.41
CA TYR A 16 -15.94 10.96 -3.87
C TYR A 16 -16.93 11.71 -4.77
N HIS A 17 -16.96 13.04 -4.70
CA HIS A 17 -17.87 13.88 -5.51
C HIS A 17 -17.22 14.40 -6.80
N LYS A 18 -15.91 14.22 -6.99
CA LYS A 18 -15.20 14.65 -8.19
C LYS A 18 -15.56 13.79 -9.41
N ASP A 19 -15.56 14.41 -10.58
CA ASP A 19 -15.95 13.73 -11.82
C ASP A 19 -15.06 12.54 -12.17
N TYR A 20 -13.75 12.63 -11.90
CA TYR A 20 -12.86 11.51 -12.16
C TYR A 20 -13.24 10.26 -11.31
N PHE A 21 -13.61 10.45 -10.04
CA PHE A 21 -14.00 9.35 -9.17
C PHE A 21 -15.34 8.73 -9.61
N LYS A 22 -16.31 9.56 -9.99
CA LYS A 22 -17.59 9.09 -10.57
C LYS A 22 -17.35 8.26 -11.83
N LYS A 23 -16.44 8.71 -12.71
CA LYS A 23 -16.05 7.95 -13.93
C LYS A 23 -15.42 6.60 -13.57
N ILE A 24 -14.51 6.55 -12.57
CA ILE A 24 -13.96 5.28 -12.07
C ILE A 24 -15.08 4.35 -11.62
N VAL A 25 -16.00 4.83 -10.76
CA VAL A 25 -17.10 4.00 -10.22
C VAL A 25 -17.97 3.45 -11.33
N LEU A 26 -18.33 4.26 -12.33
CA LEU A 26 -19.13 3.81 -13.48
C LEU A 26 -18.38 2.73 -14.28
N TYR A 27 -17.11 2.97 -14.60
CA TYR A 27 -16.29 2.00 -15.33
C TYR A 27 -16.15 0.67 -14.57
N ILE A 28 -15.79 0.72 -13.29
CA ILE A 28 -15.59 -0.46 -12.45
C ILE A 28 -16.88 -1.27 -12.31
N ASN A 29 -18.02 -0.62 -12.11
CA ASN A 29 -19.32 -1.29 -12.02
C ASN A 29 -19.68 -2.06 -13.29
N LYS A 30 -19.26 -1.56 -14.45
CA LYS A 30 -19.42 -2.25 -15.74
C LYS A 30 -18.40 -3.36 -15.90
N ALA A 31 -17.10 -3.06 -15.68
CA ALA A 31 -16.00 -3.98 -15.90
C ALA A 31 -16.11 -5.27 -15.08
N TYR A 32 -16.53 -5.20 -13.79
CA TYR A 32 -16.73 -6.39 -12.95
C TYR A 32 -17.88 -7.30 -13.43
N LYS A 33 -18.80 -6.80 -14.25
CA LYS A 33 -19.86 -7.62 -14.85
C LYS A 33 -19.42 -8.31 -16.14
N GLU A 34 -18.46 -7.72 -16.84
CA GLU A 34 -18.06 -8.14 -18.19
C GLU A 34 -16.81 -9.02 -18.21
N ARG A 35 -15.94 -8.88 -17.19
CA ARG A 35 -14.64 -9.56 -17.17
C ARG A 35 -14.10 -9.76 -15.75
N PRO A 36 -13.17 -10.71 -15.56
CA PRO A 36 -12.51 -10.89 -14.27
C PRO A 36 -11.61 -9.69 -13.94
N ILE A 37 -11.94 -8.99 -12.85
CA ILE A 37 -11.18 -7.86 -12.28
C ILE A 37 -10.71 -8.22 -10.88
N TYR A 38 -9.52 -7.80 -10.51
CA TYR A 38 -8.94 -8.01 -9.19
C TYR A 38 -8.57 -6.68 -8.52
N PRO A 39 -8.58 -6.65 -7.17
CA PRO A 39 -9.10 -7.64 -6.22
C PRO A 39 -10.63 -7.77 -6.33
N PRO A 40 -11.29 -8.66 -5.56
CA PRO A 40 -12.75 -8.65 -5.42
C PRO A 40 -13.26 -7.24 -5.09
N LYS A 41 -14.44 -6.87 -5.60
CA LYS A 41 -14.98 -5.50 -5.49
C LYS A 41 -15.02 -4.98 -4.05
N SER A 42 -15.35 -5.85 -3.09
CA SER A 42 -15.34 -5.54 -1.65
C SER A 42 -13.95 -5.24 -1.07
N TYR A 43 -12.88 -5.57 -1.80
CA TYR A 43 -11.50 -5.39 -1.36
C TYR A 43 -10.78 -4.20 -2.04
N ILE A 44 -11.46 -3.45 -2.91
CA ILE A 44 -10.86 -2.30 -3.61
C ILE A 44 -10.29 -1.27 -2.61
N LEU A 45 -11.04 -0.97 -1.54
CA LEU A 45 -10.63 -0.01 -0.50
C LEU A 45 -10.17 -0.70 0.80
N ARG A 46 -9.80 -1.98 0.75
CA ARG A 46 -9.45 -2.76 1.94
C ARG A 46 -8.28 -2.17 2.73
N ALA A 47 -7.29 -1.59 2.06
CA ALA A 47 -6.18 -0.93 2.73
C ALA A 47 -6.67 0.19 3.68
N LEU A 48 -7.63 0.99 3.22
CA LEU A 48 -8.22 2.08 4.02
C LEU A 48 -9.12 1.53 5.13
N SER A 49 -9.87 0.45 4.87
CA SER A 49 -10.78 -0.12 5.88
C SER A 49 -10.04 -0.82 7.02
N LEU A 50 -8.83 -1.34 6.77
CA LEU A 50 -8.00 -2.00 7.79
C LEU A 50 -7.09 -1.04 8.56
N THR A 51 -6.75 0.10 7.97
CA THR A 51 -5.90 1.13 8.58
C THR A 51 -6.64 2.45 8.55
N ASP A 52 -7.29 2.83 9.66
CA ASP A 52 -8.00 4.11 9.76
C ASP A 52 -7.04 5.29 9.59
N TYR A 53 -7.56 6.44 9.15
CA TYR A 53 -6.77 7.66 8.93
C TYR A 53 -5.93 8.04 10.15
N ASP A 54 -6.52 8.00 11.34
CA ASP A 54 -5.82 8.36 12.57
C ASP A 54 -4.73 7.36 12.95
N ASP A 55 -4.92 6.09 12.61
CA ASP A 55 -4.00 5.01 12.94
C ASP A 55 -2.80 4.90 11.98
N VAL A 56 -2.82 5.62 10.84
CA VAL A 56 -1.70 5.57 9.87
C VAL A 56 -0.41 6.07 10.51
N LYS A 57 0.55 5.19 10.67
CA LYS A 57 1.93 5.45 11.12
C LYS A 57 2.95 5.23 10.02
N VAL A 58 2.66 4.32 9.09
CA VAL A 58 3.55 3.95 7.98
C VAL A 58 2.73 3.85 6.70
N VAL A 59 3.27 4.31 5.59
CA VAL A 59 2.71 4.12 4.25
C VAL A 59 3.72 3.35 3.41
N ILE A 60 3.30 2.23 2.84
CA ILE A 60 4.08 1.47 1.84
C ILE A 60 3.32 1.53 0.51
N LEU A 61 3.95 2.11 -0.52
CA LEU A 61 3.31 2.29 -1.82
C LEU A 61 3.66 1.15 -2.77
N GLY A 62 2.61 0.46 -3.27
CA GLY A 62 2.67 -0.44 -4.40
C GLY A 62 2.22 0.24 -5.69
N GLN A 63 2.34 -0.46 -6.82
CA GLN A 63 1.92 0.06 -8.12
C GLN A 63 0.47 -0.32 -8.42
N ASP A 64 0.21 -1.58 -8.70
CA ASP A 64 -1.10 -2.15 -9.00
C ASP A 64 -1.27 -3.53 -8.32
N PRO A 65 -2.50 -4.05 -8.22
CA PRO A 65 -2.74 -5.35 -7.62
C PRO A 65 -2.11 -6.48 -8.44
N TYR A 66 -1.83 -7.62 -7.81
CA TYR A 66 -1.51 -8.86 -8.53
C TYR A 66 -2.67 -9.24 -9.45
N HIS A 67 -2.35 -9.66 -10.67
CA HIS A 67 -3.35 -9.92 -11.73
C HIS A 67 -3.67 -11.41 -11.93
N GLY A 68 -3.00 -12.30 -11.20
CA GLY A 68 -3.28 -13.73 -11.21
C GLY A 68 -4.56 -14.07 -10.43
N THR A 69 -5.18 -15.19 -10.79
CA THR A 69 -6.43 -15.63 -10.18
C THR A 69 -6.27 -15.86 -8.68
N GLY A 70 -7.07 -15.15 -7.87
CA GLY A 70 -7.09 -15.31 -6.42
C GLY A 70 -5.89 -14.71 -5.68
N GLU A 71 -4.98 -14.01 -6.35
CA GLU A 71 -3.79 -13.42 -5.72
C GLU A 71 -4.11 -12.17 -4.91
N ALA A 72 -4.67 -11.15 -5.57
CA ALA A 72 -4.88 -9.84 -4.97
C ALA A 72 -5.89 -9.86 -3.82
N ASN A 73 -5.49 -9.31 -2.67
CA ASN A 73 -6.31 -9.19 -1.48
C ASN A 73 -6.61 -7.73 -1.06
N GLY A 74 -6.34 -6.77 -1.93
CA GLY A 74 -6.57 -5.33 -1.69
C GLY A 74 -5.47 -4.61 -0.91
N LEU A 75 -4.40 -5.29 -0.53
CA LEU A 75 -3.22 -4.72 0.12
C LEU A 75 -2.01 -4.78 -0.82
N ALA A 76 -1.21 -3.72 -0.86
CA ALA A 76 0.03 -3.69 -1.63
C ALA A 76 1.00 -4.79 -1.16
N PHE A 77 1.64 -5.48 -2.11
CA PHE A 77 2.61 -6.58 -1.90
C PHE A 77 2.02 -7.87 -1.30
N ALA A 78 0.79 -7.85 -0.79
CA ALA A 78 0.16 -8.99 -0.13
C ALA A 78 -0.67 -9.84 -1.10
N VAL A 79 -0.83 -11.11 -0.76
CA VAL A 79 -1.69 -12.06 -1.48
C VAL A 79 -2.62 -12.80 -0.51
N ASN A 80 -3.67 -13.38 -1.04
CA ASN A 80 -4.60 -14.19 -0.24
C ASN A 80 -3.90 -15.39 0.44
N PRO A 81 -4.43 -15.87 1.58
CA PRO A 81 -3.97 -17.11 2.20
C PRO A 81 -3.97 -18.29 1.22
N GLY A 82 -2.95 -19.15 1.27
CA GLY A 82 -2.80 -20.31 0.40
C GLY A 82 -2.20 -20.02 -0.99
N VAL A 83 -2.03 -18.74 -1.35
CA VAL A 83 -1.34 -18.35 -2.57
C VAL A 83 0.18 -18.42 -2.37
N LYS A 84 0.90 -18.94 -3.38
CA LYS A 84 2.37 -18.95 -3.37
C LYS A 84 2.92 -17.53 -3.22
N LEU A 85 3.88 -17.35 -2.31
CA LEU A 85 4.50 -16.05 -2.09
C LEU A 85 5.10 -15.46 -3.37
N PRO A 86 4.69 -14.23 -3.76
CA PRO A 86 5.30 -13.53 -4.87
C PRO A 86 6.78 -13.25 -4.63
N PRO A 87 7.60 -13.18 -5.69
CA PRO A 87 9.04 -12.95 -5.56
C PRO A 87 9.40 -11.68 -4.79
N SER A 88 8.66 -10.59 -5.00
CA SER A 88 8.88 -9.33 -4.27
C SER A 88 8.62 -9.49 -2.77
N LEU A 89 7.54 -10.18 -2.38
CA LEU A 89 7.23 -10.42 -0.97
C LEU A 89 8.28 -11.31 -0.29
N LYS A 90 8.79 -12.31 -1.00
CA LYS A 90 9.92 -13.12 -0.48
C LYS A 90 11.15 -12.26 -0.20
N ASN A 91 11.46 -11.31 -1.06
CA ASN A 91 12.59 -10.41 -0.85
C ASN A 91 12.33 -9.41 0.29
N ILE A 92 11.09 -8.94 0.45
CA ILE A 92 10.67 -8.14 1.62
C ILE A 92 10.93 -8.92 2.90
N TYR A 93 10.55 -10.20 2.97
CA TYR A 93 10.79 -11.02 4.15
C TYR A 93 12.28 -11.33 4.40
N LYS A 94 13.11 -11.46 3.36
CA LYS A 94 14.56 -11.59 3.52
C LYS A 94 15.17 -10.33 4.13
N GLU A 95 14.77 -9.16 3.65
CA GLU A 95 15.22 -7.88 4.21
C GLU A 95 14.72 -7.71 5.66
N LEU A 96 13.46 -8.06 5.94
CA LEU A 96 12.88 -8.03 7.28
C LEU A 96 13.67 -8.91 8.26
N ASN A 97 14.01 -10.13 7.84
CA ASN A 97 14.84 -11.04 8.64
C ASN A 97 16.24 -10.48 8.90
N SER A 98 16.89 -9.94 7.86
CA SER A 98 18.23 -9.33 7.98
C SER A 98 18.24 -8.06 8.85
N ASP A 99 17.14 -7.29 8.83
CA ASP A 99 17.02 -6.00 9.51
C ASP A 99 16.61 -6.14 10.99
N LEU A 100 15.63 -7.01 11.27
CA LEU A 100 15.02 -7.17 12.61
C LEU A 100 15.13 -8.58 13.21
N ASN A 101 15.79 -9.54 12.55
CA ASN A 101 15.83 -10.95 12.95
C ASN A 101 14.45 -11.62 13.06
N ILE A 102 13.42 -11.07 12.40
CA ILE A 102 12.09 -11.68 12.36
C ILE A 102 12.13 -12.91 11.44
N PRO A 103 11.62 -14.07 11.87
CA PRO A 103 11.61 -15.27 11.03
C PRO A 103 10.90 -15.04 9.69
N ILE A 104 11.46 -15.61 8.62
CA ILE A 104 10.83 -15.57 7.29
C ILE A 104 9.50 -16.34 7.34
N SER A 105 8.41 -15.65 6.99
CA SER A 105 7.08 -16.24 6.94
C SER A 105 6.82 -16.92 5.60
N ASP A 106 5.97 -17.94 5.61
CA ASP A 106 5.37 -18.57 4.43
C ASP A 106 3.99 -17.99 4.07
N LYS A 107 3.44 -17.11 4.93
CA LYS A 107 2.12 -16.48 4.75
C LYS A 107 2.25 -15.24 3.86
N GLY A 108 1.29 -15.06 2.94
CA GLY A 108 1.27 -13.91 2.01
C GLY A 108 0.33 -12.78 2.42
N ASP A 109 -0.51 -12.99 3.43
CA ASP A 109 -1.43 -11.95 3.92
C ASP A 109 -0.74 -11.03 4.94
N LEU A 110 -0.76 -9.73 4.64
CA LEU A 110 -0.17 -8.68 5.48
C LEU A 110 -1.22 -7.92 6.31
N THR A 111 -2.39 -8.50 6.55
CA THR A 111 -3.45 -7.88 7.37
C THR A 111 -2.94 -7.52 8.78
N CYS A 112 -2.01 -8.29 9.33
CA CYS A 112 -1.39 -7.99 10.62
C CYS A 112 -0.64 -6.64 10.60
N TRP A 113 0.08 -6.33 9.52
CA TRP A 113 0.75 -5.03 9.37
C TRP A 113 -0.26 -3.88 9.23
N ALA A 114 -1.33 -4.08 8.46
CA ALA A 114 -2.37 -3.07 8.31
C ALA A 114 -3.01 -2.71 9.67
N LYS A 115 -3.26 -3.71 10.51
CA LYS A 115 -3.79 -3.52 11.88
C LYS A 115 -2.79 -2.85 12.85
N GLU A 116 -1.50 -2.89 12.57
CA GLU A 116 -0.47 -2.16 13.33
C GLU A 116 -0.31 -0.70 12.87
N GLY A 117 -1.04 -0.26 11.84
CA GLY A 117 -1.00 1.10 11.30
C GLY A 117 -0.13 1.26 10.06
N VAL A 118 0.13 0.17 9.33
CA VAL A 118 0.83 0.20 8.04
C VAL A 118 -0.18 0.25 6.91
N LEU A 119 -0.35 1.40 6.29
CA LEU A 119 -1.19 1.56 5.09
C LEU A 119 -0.46 0.97 3.88
N LEU A 120 -0.90 -0.22 3.44
CA LEU A 120 -0.39 -0.94 2.29
C LEU A 120 -1.18 -0.54 1.03
N LEU A 121 -0.83 0.59 0.42
CA LEU A 121 -1.61 1.25 -0.62
C LEU A 121 -1.01 1.02 -2.02
N ASN A 122 -1.78 0.46 -2.95
CA ASN A 122 -1.45 0.51 -4.37
C ASN A 122 -1.89 1.85 -4.98
N SER A 123 -1.14 2.37 -5.94
CA SER A 123 -1.52 3.59 -6.67
C SER A 123 -2.70 3.35 -7.63
N VAL A 124 -2.79 2.17 -8.20
CA VAL A 124 -3.93 1.70 -9.00
C VAL A 124 -4.62 0.60 -8.21
N LEU A 125 -5.92 0.72 -7.96
CA LEU A 125 -6.61 -0.16 -7.01
C LEU A 125 -7.28 -1.37 -7.66
N THR A 126 -7.29 -1.45 -8.98
CA THR A 126 -7.89 -2.57 -9.71
C THR A 126 -7.07 -2.95 -10.94
N VAL A 127 -7.20 -4.20 -11.39
CA VAL A 127 -6.50 -4.72 -12.57
C VAL A 127 -7.35 -5.80 -13.25
N GLU A 128 -7.29 -5.93 -14.58
CA GLU A 128 -7.88 -7.05 -15.29
C GLU A 128 -7.03 -8.32 -15.10
N LYS A 129 -7.70 -9.48 -15.07
CA LYS A 129 -7.02 -10.78 -15.03
C LYS A 129 -5.96 -10.88 -16.12
N ASP A 130 -4.75 -11.33 -15.76
CA ASP A 130 -3.62 -11.61 -16.66
C ASP A 130 -3.16 -10.40 -17.50
N ARG A 131 -3.56 -9.16 -17.11
CA ARG A 131 -3.23 -7.93 -17.83
C ARG A 131 -2.67 -6.86 -16.88
N PRO A 132 -1.38 -6.95 -16.50
CA PRO A 132 -0.75 -5.97 -15.61
C PRO A 132 -0.90 -4.55 -16.16
N ALA A 133 -1.08 -3.58 -15.27
CA ALA A 133 -1.27 -2.16 -15.58
C ALA A 133 -2.51 -1.83 -16.47
N SER A 134 -3.45 -2.76 -16.66
CA SER A 134 -4.63 -2.56 -17.53
C SER A 134 -5.53 -1.39 -17.09
N HIS A 135 -5.53 -1.03 -15.81
CA HIS A 135 -6.29 0.10 -15.27
C HIS A 135 -5.45 1.33 -14.94
N LYS A 136 -4.19 1.36 -15.43
CA LYS A 136 -3.37 2.58 -15.39
C LYS A 136 -4.08 3.70 -16.17
N ASN A 137 -4.01 4.93 -15.66
CA ASN A 137 -4.68 6.12 -16.23
C ASN A 137 -6.22 6.06 -16.21
N LEU A 138 -6.84 5.12 -15.50
CA LEU A 138 -8.29 5.12 -15.27
C LEU A 138 -8.72 6.25 -14.30
N GLY A 139 -7.76 6.83 -13.57
CA GLY A 139 -7.98 7.88 -12.58
C GLY A 139 -7.71 7.45 -11.14
N TRP A 140 -7.39 6.16 -10.89
CA TRP A 140 -7.03 5.68 -9.56
C TRP A 140 -5.86 6.46 -8.95
N GLU A 141 -4.88 6.85 -9.78
CA GLU A 141 -3.72 7.61 -9.35
C GLU A 141 -4.12 8.98 -8.76
N ASN A 142 -5.15 9.63 -9.30
CA ASN A 142 -5.67 10.89 -8.73
C ASN A 142 -6.23 10.67 -7.32
N PHE A 143 -6.97 9.58 -7.13
CA PHE A 143 -7.56 9.23 -5.85
C PHE A 143 -6.50 8.86 -4.80
N THR A 144 -5.55 8.01 -5.17
CA THR A 144 -4.47 7.59 -4.26
C THR A 144 -3.47 8.70 -3.98
N ASP A 145 -3.22 9.61 -4.92
CA ASP A 145 -2.45 10.82 -4.69
C ASP A 145 -3.15 11.77 -3.71
N ALA A 146 -4.50 11.85 -3.75
CA ALA A 146 -5.26 12.60 -2.75
C ALA A 146 -5.13 11.96 -1.35
N ILE A 147 -5.14 10.63 -1.24
CA ILE A 147 -4.88 9.93 0.03
C ILE A 147 -3.50 10.30 0.59
N ILE A 148 -2.45 10.25 -0.26
CA ILE A 148 -1.08 10.61 0.15
C ILE A 148 -1.03 12.08 0.63
N LYS A 149 -1.68 13.00 -0.08
CA LYS A 149 -1.74 14.41 0.30
C LYS A 149 -2.45 14.60 1.64
N LYS A 150 -3.56 13.89 1.87
CA LYS A 150 -4.27 13.94 3.17
C LYS A 150 -3.42 13.41 4.32
N ILE A 151 -2.63 12.36 4.10
CA ILE A 151 -1.67 11.88 5.09
C ILE A 151 -0.54 12.91 5.30
N ASN A 152 -0.08 13.56 4.25
CA ASN A 152 0.94 14.62 4.35
C ASN A 152 0.46 15.83 5.17
N GLU A 153 -0.84 16.07 5.29
CA GLU A 153 -1.43 17.13 6.12
C GLU A 153 -1.44 16.77 7.62
N LYS A 154 -1.15 15.53 8.02
CA LYS A 154 -1.18 15.10 9.43
C LYS A 154 -0.12 15.84 10.26
N ASP A 155 -0.50 16.23 11.47
CA ASP A 155 0.45 16.72 12.48
C ASP A 155 1.26 15.58 13.11
N THR A 156 0.68 14.39 13.20
CA THR A 156 1.36 13.20 13.69
C THR A 156 2.39 12.71 12.65
N PRO A 157 3.65 12.48 13.04
CA PRO A 157 4.67 11.96 12.15
C PRO A 157 4.29 10.62 11.51
N VAL A 158 4.57 10.48 10.21
CA VAL A 158 4.32 9.27 9.43
C VAL A 158 5.58 8.90 8.65
N VAL A 159 5.85 7.61 8.49
CA VAL A 159 6.94 7.10 7.66
C VAL A 159 6.41 6.68 6.30
N PHE A 160 6.96 7.22 5.22
CA PHE A 160 6.66 6.80 3.85
C PHE A 160 7.80 5.93 3.33
N ILE A 161 7.51 4.70 2.97
CA ILE A 161 8.46 3.74 2.40
C ILE A 161 8.19 3.65 0.90
N LEU A 162 9.13 4.15 0.10
CA LEU A 162 9.02 4.29 -1.34
C LEU A 162 10.01 3.36 -2.04
N TRP A 163 9.52 2.19 -2.46
CA TRP A 163 10.32 1.17 -3.13
C TRP A 163 10.20 1.25 -4.65
N GLY A 164 11.31 1.57 -5.32
CA GLY A 164 11.41 1.66 -6.77
C GLY A 164 10.99 3.02 -7.33
N ASN A 165 11.30 3.24 -8.60
CA ASN A 165 11.14 4.55 -9.26
C ASN A 165 9.68 5.05 -9.27
N PHE A 166 8.72 4.12 -9.42
CA PHE A 166 7.31 4.48 -9.43
C PHE A 166 6.88 5.06 -8.08
N ALA A 167 7.16 4.36 -6.96
CA ALA A 167 6.84 4.87 -5.62
C ALA A 167 7.61 6.18 -5.32
N LYS A 168 8.89 6.24 -5.68
CA LYS A 168 9.73 7.45 -5.52
C LYS A 168 9.18 8.67 -6.26
N SER A 169 8.51 8.49 -7.40
CA SER A 169 7.89 9.61 -8.13
C SER A 169 6.81 10.32 -7.31
N LYS A 170 6.24 9.65 -6.28
CA LYS A 170 5.25 10.24 -5.36
C LYS A 170 5.86 11.07 -4.24
N LYS A 171 7.19 11.10 -4.11
CA LYS A 171 7.89 11.88 -3.07
C LYS A 171 7.54 13.35 -3.09
N SER A 172 7.30 13.94 -4.28
CA SER A 172 6.91 15.33 -4.43
C SER A 172 5.58 15.69 -3.74
N LEU A 173 4.76 14.71 -3.41
CA LEU A 173 3.51 14.88 -2.67
C LEU A 173 3.71 14.93 -1.15
N ILE A 174 4.93 14.56 -0.68
CA ILE A 174 5.27 14.44 0.74
C ILE A 174 6.20 15.60 1.09
N THR A 175 5.61 16.71 1.47
CA THR A 175 6.33 17.98 1.70
C THR A 175 6.43 18.36 3.17
N ASN A 176 5.64 17.72 4.04
CA ASN A 176 5.63 18.02 5.47
C ASN A 176 6.91 17.47 6.14
N PRO A 177 7.76 18.34 6.73
CA PRO A 177 9.04 17.95 7.32
C PRO A 177 8.92 17.06 8.56
N LYS A 178 7.70 16.94 9.13
CA LYS A 178 7.45 16.02 10.26
C LYS A 178 7.51 14.54 9.83
N HIS A 179 7.38 14.25 8.54
CA HIS A 179 7.34 12.89 8.02
C HIS A 179 8.74 12.41 7.61
N LEU A 180 8.96 11.11 7.73
CA LEU A 180 10.17 10.44 7.24
C LEU A 180 9.89 9.79 5.89
N VAL A 181 10.75 10.02 4.90
CA VAL A 181 10.71 9.33 3.62
C VAL A 181 11.91 8.39 3.51
N LEU A 182 11.65 7.09 3.41
CA LEU A 182 12.66 6.05 3.18
C LEU A 182 12.55 5.55 1.73
N GLU A 183 13.65 5.65 1.00
CA GLU A 183 13.72 5.29 -0.42
C GLU A 183 14.72 4.14 -0.64
N SER A 184 14.36 3.20 -1.50
CA SER A 184 15.28 2.19 -2.01
C SER A 184 14.90 1.74 -3.42
N SER A 185 15.64 0.79 -4.00
CA SER A 185 15.19 0.09 -5.19
C SER A 185 13.97 -0.78 -4.88
N HIS A 186 13.28 -1.26 -5.92
CA HIS A 186 12.11 -2.13 -5.74
C HIS A 186 12.53 -3.53 -5.26
N PRO A 187 11.73 -4.21 -4.41
CA PRO A 187 12.03 -5.57 -3.90
C PRO A 187 11.94 -6.68 -4.96
N SER A 188 11.61 -6.38 -6.22
CA SER A 188 11.56 -7.40 -7.28
C SER A 188 12.94 -8.04 -7.49
N PRO A 189 13.00 -9.30 -7.96
CA PRO A 189 14.27 -9.96 -8.29
C PRO A 189 15.16 -9.17 -9.26
N PHE A 190 14.56 -8.36 -10.14
CA PHE A 190 15.29 -7.54 -11.11
C PHE A 190 16.04 -6.35 -10.51
N SER A 191 15.68 -5.92 -9.30
CA SER A 191 16.22 -4.68 -8.72
C SER A 191 16.62 -4.77 -7.24
N CYS A 192 16.25 -5.83 -6.53
CA CYS A 192 16.49 -5.92 -5.08
C CYS A 192 17.98 -5.85 -4.68
N ASN A 193 18.88 -6.28 -5.56
CA ASN A 193 20.34 -6.21 -5.32
C ASN A 193 20.95 -4.81 -5.53
N TYR A 194 20.16 -3.86 -6.07
CA TYR A 194 20.62 -2.50 -6.35
C TYR A 194 20.18 -1.49 -5.26
N GLY A 195 20.19 -1.92 -3.99
CA GLY A 195 19.96 -1.05 -2.84
C GLY A 195 18.63 -1.26 -2.11
N PHE A 196 17.88 -2.34 -2.40
CA PHE A 196 16.78 -2.77 -1.53
C PHE A 196 17.32 -3.58 -0.36
N PHE A 197 18.10 -4.64 -0.62
CA PHE A 197 18.77 -5.39 0.43
C PHE A 197 19.79 -4.51 1.14
N GLY A 198 19.73 -4.51 2.48
CA GLY A 198 20.55 -3.66 3.35
C GLY A 198 20.02 -2.23 3.52
N SER A 199 18.86 -1.87 2.92
CA SER A 199 18.25 -0.55 3.10
C SER A 199 17.70 -0.34 4.51
N ARG A 200 17.39 -1.43 5.24
CA ARG A 200 16.92 -1.44 6.63
C ARG A 200 15.70 -0.55 6.87
N PRO A 201 14.63 -0.70 6.10
CA PRO A 201 13.47 0.19 6.21
C PRO A 201 12.69 -0.04 7.51
N PHE A 202 12.68 -1.26 8.04
CA PHE A 202 11.87 -1.64 9.19
C PHE A 202 12.46 -1.12 10.50
N SER A 203 13.76 -1.31 10.73
CA SER A 203 14.44 -0.78 11.91
C SER A 203 14.48 0.75 11.90
N LYS A 204 14.71 1.38 10.74
CA LYS A 204 14.64 2.84 10.58
C LYS A 204 13.25 3.39 10.87
N THR A 205 12.21 2.70 10.44
CA THR A 205 10.81 3.03 10.73
C THR A 205 10.57 3.00 12.24
N ASN A 206 10.89 1.90 12.91
CA ASN A 206 10.65 1.75 14.34
C ASN A 206 11.48 2.72 15.17
N LYS A 207 12.74 2.97 14.78
CA LYS A 207 13.56 4.01 15.40
C LYS A 207 12.90 5.38 15.34
N PHE A 208 12.43 5.78 14.14
CA PHE A 208 11.75 7.07 13.94
C PHE A 208 10.45 7.17 14.76
N LEU A 209 9.62 6.14 14.76
CA LEU A 209 8.38 6.13 15.55
C LEU A 209 8.67 6.28 17.04
N LYS A 210 9.65 5.55 17.56
CA LYS A 210 10.08 5.62 18.95
C LYS A 210 10.61 7.01 19.34
N GLU A 211 11.43 7.64 18.49
CA GLU A 211 11.96 8.99 18.69
C GLU A 211 10.85 10.05 18.76
N HIS A 212 9.67 9.77 18.18
CA HIS A 212 8.50 10.63 18.20
C HIS A 212 7.42 10.19 19.20
N ASN A 213 7.75 9.29 20.14
CA ASN A 213 6.84 8.75 21.16
C ASN A 213 5.62 8.03 20.56
N LEU A 214 5.77 7.43 19.37
CA LEU A 214 4.76 6.59 18.73
C LEU A 214 5.07 5.12 18.94
N LYS A 215 4.01 4.29 19.04
CA LYS A 215 4.16 2.83 19.16
C LYS A 215 4.85 2.29 17.89
N GLU A 216 5.93 1.52 18.12
CA GLU A 216 6.62 0.76 17.08
C GLU A 216 5.69 -0.24 16.39
N ILE A 217 6.01 -0.61 15.16
CA ILE A 217 5.26 -1.62 14.39
C ILE A 217 5.83 -3.01 14.72
N ASP A 218 4.93 -3.95 15.07
CA ASP A 218 5.25 -5.38 15.05
C ASP A 218 5.15 -5.89 13.61
N PHE A 219 6.30 -6.02 12.95
CA PHE A 219 6.38 -6.53 11.58
C PHE A 219 6.31 -8.06 11.49
N THR A 220 6.06 -8.77 12.59
CA THR A 220 5.89 -10.23 12.56
C THR A 220 4.65 -10.58 11.74
N VAL A 221 4.79 -11.52 10.80
CA VAL A 221 3.66 -12.01 9.98
C VAL A 221 3.07 -13.23 10.68
N LYS A 222 1.83 -13.10 11.13
CA LYS A 222 1.10 -14.09 11.96
C LYS A 222 0.07 -14.86 11.16
#